data_936b008d0dc4ce227c32d9632daee661
#
_entry.id   936b008d0dc4ce227c32d9632daee661
#
_cell.length_a   1.000
_cell.length_b   1.000
_cell.length_c   1.000
_cell.angle_alpha   90.00
_cell.angle_beta   90.00
_cell.angle_gamma   90.00
#
_symmetry.space_group_name_H-M   'P 1'
#
loop_
_entity.id
_entity.type
_entity.pdbx_description
1 polymer ?
#
loop_
_entity_poly.entity_id
_entity_poly.type
_entity_poly.pdbx_seq_one_letter_code
_entity_poly.pdbx_strand_id
1 'polypeptide(L)'
;MRMAIDPFRVVGNALAGVRKLKVPERIVSIDYDDGADVLYVKFKHARIVDNKPLDDEGVVLASLDMHGKVVELIIMEASKFAGACKSE
;
A
#
# COMPACT_ATOMS: atom_id res chain seq x y z
N MET A 1 -12.01 10.12 -15.69
CA MET A 1 -11.66 10.69 -14.40
C MET A 1 -10.28 10.29 -13.97
N ARG A 2 -9.53 11.22 -13.51
CA ARG A 2 -8.19 10.88 -13.13
C ARG A 2 -8.06 10.75 -11.61
N MET A 3 -7.09 10.01 -11.23
CA MET A 3 -6.80 9.80 -9.82
C MET A 3 -6.20 11.07 -9.24
N ALA A 4 -6.63 11.44 -8.05
CA ALA A 4 -6.11 12.63 -7.39
C ALA A 4 -4.69 12.45 -6.90
N ILE A 5 -4.26 11.20 -6.74
CA ILE A 5 -2.93 10.90 -6.24
C ILE A 5 -2.25 9.93 -7.20
N ASP A 6 -0.92 9.94 -7.15
CA ASP A 6 -0.11 9.02 -7.93
C ASP A 6 0.13 7.77 -7.09
N PRO A 7 -0.47 6.63 -7.44
CA PRO A 7 -0.35 5.45 -6.60
C PRO A 7 1.08 4.94 -6.45
N PHE A 8 1.91 5.12 -7.48
CA PHE A 8 3.29 4.67 -7.37
C PHE A 8 4.07 5.52 -6.40
N ARG A 9 3.78 6.82 -6.35
CA ARG A 9 4.42 7.70 -5.37
C ARG A 9 3.96 7.36 -3.96
N VAL A 10 2.67 7.08 -3.80
CA VAL A 10 2.13 6.70 -2.50
C VAL A 10 2.81 5.44 -1.99
N VAL A 11 2.92 4.43 -2.85
CA VAL A 11 3.57 3.17 -2.47
C VAL A 11 5.03 3.42 -2.08
N GLY A 12 5.76 4.18 -2.90
CA GLY A 12 7.15 4.46 -2.61
C GLY A 12 7.34 5.18 -1.29
N ASN A 13 6.51 6.18 -1.04
CA ASN A 13 6.62 6.94 0.21
C ASN A 13 6.21 6.11 1.42
N ALA A 14 5.16 5.31 1.26
CA ALA A 14 4.70 4.48 2.36
C ALA A 14 5.72 3.44 2.76
N LEU A 15 6.49 2.94 1.79
CA LEU A 15 7.46 1.90 2.05
C LEU A 15 8.86 2.43 2.37
N ALA A 16 9.05 3.75 2.34
CA ALA A 16 10.37 4.32 2.51
C ALA A 16 11.00 3.94 3.85
N GLY A 17 10.19 3.77 4.90
CA GLY A 17 10.69 3.39 6.21
C GLY A 17 10.60 1.91 6.51
N VAL A 18 10.15 1.12 5.56
CA VAL A 18 9.91 -0.30 5.79
C VAL A 18 11.08 -1.10 5.23
N ARG A 19 11.76 -1.84 6.08
CA ARG A 19 12.95 -2.56 5.64
C ARG A 19 12.90 -4.05 5.85
N LYS A 20 12.00 -4.50 6.68
CA LYS A 20 12.00 -5.90 7.06
C LYS A 20 11.27 -6.80 6.10
N LEU A 21 10.35 -6.24 5.36
CA LEU A 21 9.50 -7.03 4.52
C LEU A 21 9.86 -6.79 3.07
N LYS A 22 10.04 -7.89 2.34
CA LYS A 22 10.33 -7.80 0.95
C LYS A 22 9.03 -7.64 0.18
N VAL A 23 8.91 -6.57 -0.58
CA VAL A 23 7.72 -6.28 -1.34
C VAL A 23 7.97 -6.68 -2.80
N PRO A 24 7.06 -7.44 -3.41
CA PRO A 24 7.23 -7.79 -4.81
C PRO A 24 7.26 -6.56 -5.70
N GLU A 25 8.00 -6.66 -6.80
CA GLU A 25 8.11 -5.54 -7.73
C GLU A 25 6.96 -5.45 -8.70
N ARG A 26 6.28 -6.56 -8.92
CA ARG A 26 5.18 -6.59 -9.87
C ARG A 26 3.88 -6.28 -9.19
N ILE A 27 3.12 -5.39 -9.80
CA ILE A 27 1.82 -5.00 -9.30
C ILE A 27 0.77 -5.56 -10.27
N VAL A 28 -0.16 -6.33 -9.71
CA VAL A 28 -1.26 -6.90 -10.49
C VAL A 28 -2.37 -5.88 -10.65
N SER A 29 -2.72 -5.20 -9.58
CA SER A 29 -3.79 -4.20 -9.66
C SER A 29 -3.62 -3.16 -8.56
N ILE A 30 -4.17 -1.98 -8.81
CA ILE A 30 -4.18 -0.89 -7.87
C ILE A 30 -5.61 -0.35 -7.83
N ASP A 31 -6.13 -0.22 -6.62
CA ASP A 31 -7.46 0.31 -6.40
C ASP A 31 -7.39 1.41 -5.36
N TYR A 32 -8.00 2.54 -5.64
CA TYR A 32 -8.03 3.62 -4.68
C TYR A 32 -9.48 3.93 -4.32
N ASP A 33 -9.78 3.86 -3.04
CA ASP A 33 -11.09 4.23 -2.51
C ASP A 33 -10.99 5.66 -2.00
N ASP A 34 -11.44 6.61 -2.80
CA ASP A 34 -11.27 8.00 -2.44
C ASP A 34 -12.20 8.43 -1.30
N GLY A 35 -13.29 7.71 -1.09
CA GLY A 35 -14.18 8.01 0.04
C GLY A 35 -13.55 7.68 1.37
N ALA A 36 -12.73 6.63 1.41
CA ALA A 36 -12.05 6.20 2.62
C ALA A 36 -10.58 6.60 2.64
N ASP A 37 -10.07 7.11 1.53
CA ASP A 37 -8.65 7.47 1.37
C ASP A 37 -7.75 6.26 1.62
N VAL A 38 -8.11 5.14 1.01
CA VAL A 38 -7.38 3.89 1.16
C VAL A 38 -6.91 3.41 -0.21
N LEU A 39 -5.65 3.07 -0.32
CA LEU A 39 -5.08 2.53 -1.54
C LEU A 39 -4.78 1.05 -1.34
N TYR A 40 -5.27 0.23 -2.26
CA TYR A 40 -5.04 -1.21 -2.26
C TYR A 40 -4.10 -1.55 -3.41
N VAL A 41 -2.97 -2.17 -3.11
CA VAL A 41 -1.99 -2.55 -4.12
C VAL A 41 -1.84 -4.06 -4.06
N LYS A 42 -2.30 -4.75 -5.10
CA LYS A 42 -2.27 -6.19 -5.13
C LYS A 42 -1.10 -6.68 -5.99
N PHE A 43 -0.34 -7.61 -5.46
CA PHE A 43 0.84 -8.14 -6.14
C PHE A 43 0.61 -9.51 -6.75
N LYS A 44 -0.35 -10.26 -6.22
CA LYS A 44 -0.65 -11.58 -6.77
C LYS A 44 -2.02 -12.02 -6.28
N HIS A 45 -2.54 -13.04 -6.90
CA HIS A 45 -3.81 -13.64 -6.50
C HIS A 45 -3.51 -14.84 -5.62
N ALA A 46 -3.65 -14.66 -4.32
CA ALA A 46 -3.40 -15.72 -3.38
C ALA A 46 -4.29 -15.53 -2.18
N ARG A 47 -4.50 -16.59 -1.45
CA ARG A 47 -5.32 -16.53 -0.25
C ARG A 47 -4.57 -15.78 0.83
N ILE A 48 -5.24 -14.82 1.44
CA ILE A 48 -4.67 -14.03 2.52
C ILE A 48 -5.02 -14.71 3.84
N VAL A 49 -4.00 -15.02 4.63
CA VAL A 49 -4.19 -15.69 5.91
C VAL A 49 -3.80 -14.81 7.09
N ASP A 50 -3.15 -13.68 6.82
CA ASP A 50 -2.70 -12.81 7.91
C ASP A 50 -2.54 -11.39 7.40
N ASN A 51 -2.67 -10.42 8.29
CA ASN A 51 -2.42 -9.01 7.99
C ASN A 51 -1.46 -8.49 9.04
N LYS A 52 -0.49 -7.71 8.59
CA LYS A 52 0.55 -7.24 9.49
C LYS A 52 0.79 -5.76 9.26
N PRO A 53 0.75 -4.95 10.32
CA PRO A 53 1.09 -3.54 10.17
C PRO A 53 2.58 -3.39 9.91
N LEU A 54 2.92 -2.48 9.01
CA LEU A 54 4.31 -2.25 8.64
C LEU A 54 4.87 -1.00 9.28
N ASP A 55 4.01 -0.15 9.82
CA ASP A 55 4.45 1.07 10.47
C ASP A 55 3.86 1.14 11.88
N ASP A 56 4.35 2.08 12.65
CA ASP A 56 3.92 2.20 14.05
C ASP A 56 2.48 2.69 14.18
N GLU A 57 2.02 3.43 13.19
CA GLU A 57 0.67 3.99 13.24
C GLU A 57 -0.38 3.03 12.72
N GLY A 58 0.05 1.96 12.06
CA GLY A 58 -0.88 1.01 11.50
C GLY A 58 -1.61 1.49 10.27
N VAL A 59 -1.06 2.47 9.56
CA VAL A 59 -1.70 2.97 8.35
C VAL A 59 -1.22 2.22 7.10
N VAL A 60 -0.13 1.47 7.20
CA VAL A 60 0.35 0.63 6.12
C VAL A 60 0.30 -0.80 6.59
N LEU A 61 -0.53 -1.61 5.92
CA LEU A 61 -0.71 -3.01 6.29
C LEU A 61 -0.31 -3.90 5.13
N ALA A 62 0.28 -5.03 5.46
CA ALA A 62 0.59 -6.05 4.46
C ALA A 62 -0.30 -7.25 4.70
N SER A 63 -0.93 -7.72 3.63
CA SER A 63 -1.69 -8.97 3.67
C SER A 63 -0.78 -10.08 3.18
N LEU A 64 -0.71 -11.14 3.95
CA LEU A 64 0.28 -12.20 3.73
C LEU A 64 -0.40 -13.53 3.41
N ASP A 65 0.30 -14.34 2.61
CA ASP A 65 -0.18 -15.68 2.32
C ASP A 65 0.37 -16.66 3.35
N MET A 66 0.09 -17.93 3.15
CA MET A 66 0.48 -18.96 4.10
C MET A 66 2.00 -19.11 4.23
N HIS A 67 2.74 -18.56 3.28
CA HIS A 67 4.20 -18.60 3.31
C HIS A 67 4.81 -17.32 3.86
N GLY A 68 3.96 -16.40 4.35
CA GLY A 68 4.44 -15.13 4.88
C GLY A 68 4.84 -14.13 3.83
N LYS A 69 4.44 -14.34 2.58
CA LYS A 69 4.77 -13.43 1.50
C LYS A 69 3.65 -12.44 1.25
N VAL A 70 4.03 -11.25 0.81
CA VAL A 70 3.06 -10.17 0.62
C VAL A 70 2.18 -10.45 -0.58
N VAL A 71 0.88 -10.44 -0.36
CA VAL A 71 -0.12 -10.55 -1.41
C VAL A 71 -0.61 -9.18 -1.81
N GLU A 72 -0.82 -8.32 -0.82
CA GLU A 72 -1.44 -7.03 -1.04
C GLU A 72 -0.95 -6.05 0.02
N LEU A 73 -0.85 -4.77 -0.36
CA LEU A 73 -0.62 -3.70 0.59
C LEU A 73 -1.89 -2.89 0.72
N ILE A 74 -2.22 -2.50 1.94
CA ILE A 74 -3.34 -1.63 2.22
C ILE A 74 -2.78 -0.38 2.87
N ILE A 75 -2.92 0.74 2.18
CA ILE A 75 -2.35 2.00 2.64
C ILE A 75 -3.51 2.92 2.99
N MET A 76 -3.73 3.10 4.29
CA MET A 76 -4.76 3.99 4.76
C MET A 76 -4.23 5.41 4.81
N GLU A 77 -5.14 6.38 4.74
CA GLU A 77 -4.74 7.79 4.67
C GLU A 77 -3.75 8.00 3.54
N ALA A 78 -4.05 7.40 2.40
CA ALA A 78 -3.10 7.32 1.29
C ALA A 78 -2.68 8.70 0.78
N SER A 79 -3.55 9.69 0.89
CA SER A 79 -3.22 11.03 0.41
C SER A 79 -2.04 11.63 1.15
N LYS A 80 -1.77 11.18 2.37
CA LYS A 80 -0.61 11.66 3.12
C LYS A 80 0.70 11.24 2.49
N PHE A 81 0.69 10.14 1.76
CA PHE A 81 1.88 9.63 1.11
C PHE A 81 2.00 10.11 -0.34
N ALA A 82 1.04 10.88 -0.79
CA ALA A 82 1.08 11.36 -2.18
C ALA A 82 2.18 12.40 -2.38
N GLY A 83 2.70 12.90 -1.33
CA GLY A 83 3.78 13.85 -1.43
C GLY A 83 3.25 15.21 -1.67
N ALA A 84 3.03 15.36 -1.93
CA ALA A 84 2.77 16.31 -2.22
C ALA A 84 2.66 17.39 -2.38
N CYS A 85 2.46 17.42 -2.43
CA CYS A 85 2.35 18.27 -2.64
C CYS A 85 2.01 19.26 -2.12
N LYS A 86 2.09 19.38 -1.75
CA LYS A 86 1.83 20.15 -1.20
C LYS A 86 1.99 21.16 -1.19
N SER A 87 2.01 21.26 -1.58
CA SER A 87 2.08 22.06 -1.65
C SER A 87 1.80 22.82 -1.68
N GLU A 88 1.74 22.76 -1.74
CA GLU A 88 1.57 23.40 -1.74
C GLU A 88 1.47 23.79 -1.65
#